data_ab77dec2140b5b526a4b7d0d8acb2708
#
_entry.id   ab77dec2140b5b526a4b7d0d8acb2708
#
_cell.length_a   1.000
_cell.length_b   1.000
_cell.length_c   1.000
_cell.angle_alpha   90.00
_cell.angle_beta   90.00
_cell.angle_gamma   90.00
#
_symmetry.space_group_name_H-M   'P 1'
#
loop_
_entity.id
_entity.type
_entity.pdbx_description
1 polymer ?
#
loop_
_entity_poly.entity_id
_entity_poly.type
_entity_poly.pdbx_seq_one_letter_code
_entity_poly.pdbx_strand_id
1 'polypeptide(L)'
;WIDADACPRTIKEIVFKTSKRLKLKVTLVANQGMYSPSSDLIQVITVPHGADVADDKIVAMVQENDLVITGDIPLAARVVEKGAIAIGTRGELFDADSVQGRLATRNLMEQFRSSGMETSGPKPINSKDTQAFANQLDRIVTRIIKTKNHE
;
A
#
# COMPACT_ATOMS: atom_id res chain seq x y z
N TRP A 1 -5.41 -3.91 2.83
CA TRP A 1 -5.56 -3.86 1.36
C TRP A 1 -4.19 -3.80 0.71
N ILE A 2 -4.00 -4.53 -0.35
CA ILE A 2 -2.79 -4.48 -1.16
C ILE A 2 -3.15 -4.10 -2.59
N ASP A 3 -2.51 -3.03 -3.10
CA ASP A 3 -2.48 -2.69 -4.51
C ASP A 3 -1.52 -3.68 -5.19
N ALA A 4 -2.06 -4.82 -5.62
CA ALA A 4 -1.26 -6.03 -5.83
C ALA A 4 -0.42 -6.02 -7.10
N ASP A 5 -0.87 -5.35 -8.17
CA ASP A 5 -0.14 -5.36 -9.45
C ASP A 5 1.19 -4.59 -9.36
N ALA A 6 1.27 -3.63 -8.46
CA ALA A 6 2.46 -2.81 -8.26
C ALA A 6 3.27 -3.22 -7.02
N CYS A 7 2.88 -4.30 -6.34
CA CYS A 7 3.53 -4.70 -5.09
C CYS A 7 4.53 -5.84 -5.35
N PRO A 8 5.81 -5.66 -4.97
CA PRO A 8 6.80 -6.71 -5.13
C PRO A 8 6.42 -7.98 -4.35
N ARG A 9 6.83 -9.12 -4.86
CA ARG A 9 6.56 -10.42 -4.25
C ARG A 9 7.09 -10.51 -2.82
N THR A 10 8.29 -10.02 -2.56
CA THR A 10 8.88 -10.02 -1.21
C THR A 10 8.03 -9.27 -0.21
N ILE A 11 7.44 -8.16 -0.63
CA ILE A 11 6.55 -7.35 0.21
C ILE A 11 5.26 -8.10 0.49
N LYS A 12 4.65 -8.71 -0.53
CA LYS A 12 3.45 -9.54 -0.34
C LYS A 12 3.70 -10.68 0.65
N GLU A 13 4.85 -11.35 0.55
CA GLU A 13 5.20 -12.44 1.45
C GLU A 13 5.29 -11.99 2.92
N ILE A 14 5.83 -10.79 3.16
CA ILE A 14 5.89 -10.22 4.51
C ILE A 14 4.47 -9.97 5.04
N VAL A 15 3.59 -9.43 4.21
CA VAL A 15 2.20 -9.18 4.60
C VAL A 15 1.48 -10.50 4.90
N PHE A 16 1.68 -11.53 4.09
CA PHE A 16 1.06 -12.84 4.30
C PHE A 16 1.52 -13.48 5.61
N LYS A 17 2.80 -13.40 5.93
CA LYS A 17 3.33 -13.89 7.21
C LYS A 17 2.74 -13.14 8.39
N THR A 18 2.62 -11.83 8.27
CA THR A 18 2.02 -10.98 9.32
C THR A 18 0.54 -11.32 9.50
N SER A 19 -0.18 -11.52 8.39
CA SER A 19 -1.58 -11.93 8.41
C SER A 19 -1.77 -13.23 9.20
N LYS A 20 -0.94 -14.23 8.90
CA LYS A 20 -1.00 -15.53 9.58
C LYS A 20 -0.68 -15.40 11.08
N ARG A 21 0.37 -14.63 11.41
CA ARG A 21 0.83 -14.46 12.79
C ARG A 21 -0.19 -13.73 13.66
N LEU A 22 -0.80 -12.69 13.12
CA LEU A 22 -1.69 -11.80 13.87
C LEU A 22 -3.18 -12.02 13.54
N LYS A 23 -3.49 -12.97 12.67
CA LYS A 23 -4.86 -13.30 12.23
C LYS A 23 -5.57 -12.09 11.63
N LEU A 24 -4.89 -11.40 10.74
CA LEU A 24 -5.41 -10.22 10.05
C LEU A 24 -5.94 -10.59 8.67
N LYS A 25 -7.08 -10.02 8.31
CA LYS A 25 -7.63 -10.16 6.96
C LYS A 25 -6.83 -9.32 5.99
N VAL A 26 -6.48 -9.90 4.85
CA VAL A 26 -5.76 -9.22 3.77
C VAL A 26 -6.57 -9.37 2.49
N THR A 27 -6.81 -8.26 1.82
CA THR A 27 -7.47 -8.23 0.52
C THR A 27 -6.49 -7.66 -0.51
N LEU A 28 -6.19 -8.46 -1.53
CA LEU A 28 -5.40 -8.02 -2.67
C LEU A 28 -6.35 -7.60 -3.78
N VAL A 29 -6.09 -6.46 -4.39
CA VAL A 29 -6.84 -6.01 -5.56
C VAL A 29 -5.89 -5.98 -6.75
N ALA A 30 -6.24 -6.71 -7.81
CA ALA A 30 -5.39 -6.92 -8.96
C ALA A 30 -6.22 -6.92 -10.24
N ASN A 31 -5.61 -6.56 -11.37
CA ASN A 31 -6.29 -6.61 -12.65
C ASN A 31 -6.06 -7.93 -13.39
N GLN A 32 -5.41 -8.90 -12.75
CA GLN A 32 -5.27 -10.27 -13.26
C GLN A 32 -5.15 -11.23 -12.09
N GLY A 33 -5.48 -12.50 -12.32
CA GLY A 33 -5.33 -13.52 -11.29
C GLY A 33 -3.87 -13.65 -10.85
N MET A 34 -3.67 -13.88 -9.56
CA MET A 34 -2.33 -14.06 -9.01
C MET A 34 -2.34 -15.09 -7.90
N TYR A 35 -1.16 -15.62 -7.61
CA TYR A 35 -0.98 -16.55 -6.52
C TYR A 35 -1.25 -15.86 -5.18
N SER A 36 -2.01 -16.56 -4.34
CA SER A 36 -2.16 -16.19 -2.94
C SER A 36 -2.13 -17.47 -2.10
N PRO A 37 -1.64 -17.40 -0.86
CA PRO A 37 -1.69 -18.56 0.02
C PRO A 37 -3.13 -19.03 0.26
N SER A 38 -3.31 -20.33 0.43
CA SER A 38 -4.62 -20.90 0.81
C SER A 38 -4.88 -20.54 2.29
N SER A 39 -5.74 -19.54 2.50
CA SER A 39 -6.05 -19.03 3.84
C SER A 39 -7.40 -18.34 3.81
N ASP A 40 -8.20 -18.56 4.85
CA ASP A 40 -9.47 -17.86 5.01
C ASP A 40 -9.28 -16.36 5.27
N LEU A 41 -8.07 -15.94 5.60
CA LEU A 41 -7.74 -14.54 5.90
C LEU A 41 -7.32 -13.77 4.65
N ILE A 42 -6.99 -14.45 3.56
CA ILE A 42 -6.44 -13.83 2.36
C ILE A 42 -7.41 -13.97 1.20
N GLN A 43 -7.81 -12.85 0.62
CA GLN A 43 -8.77 -12.78 -0.48
C GLN A 43 -8.15 -11.99 -1.63
N VAL A 44 -8.41 -12.43 -2.86
CA VAL A 44 -8.03 -11.68 -4.07
C VAL A 44 -9.29 -11.20 -4.76
N ILE A 45 -9.36 -9.90 -5.02
CA ILE A 45 -10.41 -9.30 -5.84
C ILE A 45 -9.79 -8.97 -7.19
N THR A 46 -10.28 -9.60 -8.25
CA THR A 46 -9.83 -9.32 -9.61
C THR A 46 -10.74 -8.28 -10.23
N VAL A 47 -10.15 -7.23 -10.79
CA VAL A 47 -10.88 -6.15 -11.45
C VAL A 47 -10.47 -6.09 -12.93
N PRO A 48 -11.32 -5.51 -13.80
CA PRO A 48 -10.95 -5.35 -15.21
C PRO A 48 -9.69 -4.51 -15.39
N HIS A 49 -8.97 -4.72 -16.49
CA HIS A 49 -7.86 -3.85 -16.88
C HIS A 49 -8.37 -2.44 -17.16
N GLY A 50 -7.56 -1.46 -16.85
CA GLY A 50 -7.88 -0.06 -17.09
C GLY A 50 -7.16 0.82 -16.11
N ALA A 51 -6.89 2.06 -16.49
CA ALA A 51 -6.28 3.06 -15.62
C ALA A 51 -7.19 3.28 -14.41
N ASP A 52 -6.61 3.24 -13.23
CA ASP A 52 -7.25 3.55 -11.95
C ASP A 52 -8.41 2.62 -11.53
N VAL A 53 -8.68 1.52 -12.25
CA VAL A 53 -9.79 0.61 -11.89
C VAL A 53 -9.53 -0.04 -10.54
N ALA A 54 -8.32 -0.55 -10.31
CA ALA A 54 -7.94 -1.15 -9.02
C ALA A 54 -7.94 -0.10 -7.91
N ASP A 55 -7.41 1.09 -8.19
CA ASP A 55 -7.38 2.20 -7.23
C ASP A 55 -8.79 2.61 -6.80
N ASP A 56 -9.69 2.77 -7.77
CA ASP A 56 -11.08 3.14 -7.50
C ASP A 56 -11.78 2.09 -6.64
N LYS A 57 -11.49 0.80 -6.88
CA LYS A 57 -12.04 -0.29 -6.08
C LYS A 57 -11.56 -0.22 -4.63
N ILE A 58 -10.27 0.00 -4.42
CA ILE A 58 -9.71 0.14 -3.07
C ILE A 58 -10.34 1.32 -2.34
N VAL A 59 -10.39 2.48 -2.99
CA VAL A 59 -10.96 3.69 -2.38
C VAL A 59 -12.44 3.50 -2.05
N ALA A 60 -13.19 2.81 -2.91
CA ALA A 60 -14.61 2.57 -2.67
C ALA A 60 -14.87 1.68 -1.45
N MET A 61 -13.97 0.74 -1.16
CA MET A 61 -14.19 -0.27 -0.12
C MET A 61 -13.44 -0.01 1.18
N VAL A 62 -12.38 0.81 1.16
CA VAL A 62 -11.57 1.07 2.35
C VAL A 62 -12.37 1.80 3.41
N GLN A 63 -12.12 1.46 4.68
CA GLN A 63 -12.77 2.07 5.84
C GLN A 63 -11.75 2.77 6.72
N GLU A 64 -12.24 3.60 7.62
CA GLU A 64 -11.40 4.27 8.61
C GLU A 64 -10.58 3.25 9.40
N ASN A 65 -9.30 3.56 9.62
CA ASN A 65 -8.32 2.72 10.30
C ASN A 65 -7.88 1.48 9.52
N ASP A 66 -8.32 1.31 8.27
CA ASP A 66 -7.77 0.28 7.41
C ASP A 66 -6.33 0.65 7.01
N LEU A 67 -5.55 -0.36 6.67
CA LEU A 67 -4.19 -0.19 6.18
C LEU A 67 -4.13 -0.57 4.70
N VAL A 68 -3.51 0.28 3.90
CA VAL A 68 -3.32 0.07 2.45
C VAL A 68 -1.84 0.03 2.14
N ILE A 69 -1.42 -1.01 1.42
CA ILE A 69 -0.04 -1.15 0.95
C ILE A 69 0.01 -0.74 -0.52
N THR A 70 0.67 0.35 -0.81
CA THR A 70 0.80 0.85 -2.18
C THR A 70 2.00 1.76 -2.34
N GLY A 71 2.63 1.70 -3.52
CA GLY A 71 3.65 2.66 -3.93
C GLY A 71 3.08 3.87 -4.69
N ASP A 72 1.77 3.87 -4.94
CA ASP A 72 1.09 4.93 -5.69
C ASP A 72 0.68 6.06 -4.73
N ILE A 73 1.38 7.18 -4.80
CA ILE A 73 1.14 8.30 -3.87
C ILE A 73 -0.25 8.93 -4.05
N PRO A 74 -0.78 9.12 -5.28
CA PRO A 74 -2.17 9.57 -5.43
C PRO A 74 -3.19 8.64 -4.78
N LEU A 75 -3.03 7.33 -4.88
CA LEU A 75 -3.90 6.37 -4.19
C LEU A 75 -3.78 6.53 -2.67
N ALA A 76 -2.55 6.62 -2.17
CA ALA A 76 -2.31 6.84 -0.73
C ALA A 76 -3.04 8.09 -0.23
N ALA A 77 -2.99 9.19 -0.98
CA ALA A 77 -3.69 10.43 -0.62
C ALA A 77 -5.21 10.22 -0.55
N ARG A 78 -5.78 9.48 -1.50
CA ARG A 78 -7.22 9.21 -1.54
C ARG A 78 -7.68 8.38 -0.35
N VAL A 79 -6.94 7.33 0.02
CA VAL A 79 -7.33 6.49 1.16
C VAL A 79 -7.13 7.20 2.50
N VAL A 80 -6.10 8.05 2.61
CA VAL A 80 -5.87 8.85 3.81
C VAL A 80 -7.03 9.82 4.05
N GLU A 81 -7.60 10.42 3.00
CA GLU A 81 -8.78 11.27 3.12
C GLU A 81 -9.97 10.53 3.74
N LYS A 82 -10.05 9.22 3.56
CA LYS A 82 -11.11 8.38 4.15
C LYS A 82 -10.78 7.89 5.55
N GLY A 83 -9.69 8.33 6.12
CA GLY A 83 -9.27 7.94 7.46
C GLY A 83 -8.42 6.67 7.52
N ALA A 84 -8.03 6.13 6.36
CA ALA A 84 -7.13 4.99 6.31
C ALA A 84 -5.67 5.44 6.40
N ILE A 85 -4.78 4.49 6.61
CA ILE A 85 -3.34 4.71 6.65
C ILE A 85 -2.72 3.93 5.48
N ALA A 86 -1.73 4.50 4.82
CA ALA A 86 -1.02 3.81 3.76
C ALA A 86 0.45 3.63 4.10
N ILE A 87 1.03 2.52 3.66
CA ILE A 87 2.46 2.25 3.76
C ILE A 87 2.98 1.95 2.36
N GLY A 88 4.04 2.65 1.96
CA GLY A 88 4.72 2.38 0.71
C GLY A 88 5.57 1.12 0.79
N THR A 89 5.94 0.57 -0.36
CA THR A 89 6.69 -0.69 -0.44
C THR A 89 8.12 -0.59 0.07
N ARG A 90 8.60 0.61 0.36
CA ARG A 90 9.92 0.86 0.98
C ARG A 90 9.82 1.30 2.44
N GLY A 91 8.64 1.15 3.05
CA GLY A 91 8.41 1.53 4.44
C GLY A 91 7.99 2.97 4.67
N GLU A 92 7.68 3.72 3.61
CA GLU A 92 7.18 5.09 3.77
C GLU A 92 5.80 5.08 4.43
N LEU A 93 5.61 5.96 5.40
CA LEU A 93 4.30 6.13 6.03
C LEU A 93 3.56 7.29 5.36
N PHE A 94 2.31 7.03 4.97
CA PHE A 94 1.42 8.05 4.44
C PHE A 94 0.24 8.23 5.39
N ASP A 95 0.20 9.34 6.06
CA ASP A 95 -0.91 9.75 6.91
C ASP A 95 -1.31 11.19 6.56
N ALA A 96 -2.24 11.77 7.32
CA ALA A 96 -2.73 13.11 7.06
C ALA A 96 -1.61 14.16 7.11
N ASP A 97 -0.57 13.93 7.95
CA ASP A 97 0.53 14.89 8.11
C ASP A 97 1.55 14.80 6.97
N SER A 98 1.81 13.60 6.46
CA SER A 98 2.92 13.37 5.52
C SER A 98 2.52 13.33 4.05
N VAL A 99 1.28 12.95 3.75
CA VAL A 99 0.86 12.61 2.38
C VAL A 99 0.89 13.81 1.43
N GLN A 100 0.53 14.99 1.91
CA GLN A 100 0.47 16.17 1.04
C GLN A 100 1.87 16.61 0.55
N GLY A 101 2.86 16.55 1.43
CA GLY A 101 4.25 16.85 1.05
C GLY A 101 4.78 15.88 0.01
N ARG A 102 4.49 14.58 0.18
CA ARG A 102 4.91 13.56 -0.79
C ARG A 102 4.20 13.71 -2.12
N LEU A 103 2.92 14.06 -2.11
CA LEU A 103 2.14 14.30 -3.32
C LEU A 103 2.69 15.50 -4.09
N ALA A 104 3.02 16.59 -3.38
CA ALA A 104 3.62 17.78 -3.99
C ALA A 104 4.96 17.45 -4.64
N THR A 105 5.81 16.68 -3.98
CA THR A 105 7.11 16.26 -4.53
C THR A 105 6.91 15.38 -5.78
N ARG A 106 5.98 14.44 -5.75
CA ARG A 106 5.66 13.60 -6.92
C ARG A 106 5.20 14.44 -8.10
N ASN A 107 4.31 15.40 -7.86
CA ASN A 107 3.79 16.28 -8.93
C ASN A 107 4.88 17.14 -9.53
N LEU A 108 5.79 17.66 -8.71
CA LEU A 108 6.93 18.44 -9.17
C LEU A 108 7.85 17.59 -10.05
N MET A 109 8.16 16.37 -9.64
CA MET A 109 9.00 15.45 -10.42
C MET A 109 8.37 15.09 -11.76
N GLU A 110 7.05 14.94 -11.79
CA GLU A 110 6.31 14.67 -13.02
C GLU A 110 6.38 15.85 -13.99
N GLN A 111 6.30 17.08 -13.49
CA GLN A 111 6.49 18.28 -14.29
C GLN A 111 7.89 18.33 -14.91
N PHE A 112 8.92 17.97 -14.15
CA PHE A 112 10.29 17.90 -14.68
C PHE A 112 10.39 16.90 -15.82
N ARG A 113 9.80 15.71 -15.70
CA ARG A 113 9.77 14.72 -16.78
C ARG A 113 9.05 15.25 -18.01
N SER A 114 7.92 15.90 -17.82
CA SER A 114 7.12 16.47 -18.91
C SER A 114 7.88 17.57 -19.67
N SER A 115 8.76 18.31 -19.00
CA SER A 115 9.58 19.34 -19.63
C SER A 115 10.85 18.79 -20.27
N GLY A 116 11.04 17.47 -20.29
CA GLY A 116 12.19 16.82 -20.91
C GLY A 116 13.42 16.72 -20.02
N MET A 117 13.32 17.08 -18.76
CA MET A 117 14.43 16.92 -17.81
C MET A 117 14.57 15.46 -17.41
N GLU A 118 15.80 14.97 -17.38
CA GLU A 118 16.08 13.63 -16.89
C GLU A 118 15.95 13.59 -15.37
N THR A 119 15.10 12.69 -14.87
CA THR A 119 15.02 12.37 -13.45
C THR A 119 15.37 10.90 -13.28
N SER A 120 16.11 10.58 -12.24
CA SER A 120 16.37 9.18 -11.92
C SER A 120 15.06 8.50 -11.48
N GLY A 121 14.72 7.37 -12.09
CA GLY A 121 13.63 6.54 -11.63
C GLY A 121 13.94 5.92 -10.27
N PRO A 122 12.94 5.32 -9.60
CA PRO A 122 13.18 4.64 -8.33
C PRO A 122 14.13 3.46 -8.54
N LYS A 123 15.03 3.28 -7.59
CA LYS A 123 15.95 2.14 -7.58
C LYS A 123 15.17 0.87 -7.24
N PRO A 124 15.64 -0.31 -7.71
CA PRO A 124 15.03 -1.57 -7.29
C PRO A 124 15.02 -1.71 -5.77
N ILE A 125 13.99 -2.38 -5.24
CA ILE A 125 13.89 -2.65 -3.82
C ILE A 125 15.05 -3.56 -3.39
N ASN A 126 15.72 -3.19 -2.31
CA ASN A 126 16.80 -3.95 -1.71
C ASN A 126 16.41 -4.48 -0.32
N SER A 127 17.32 -5.22 0.32
CA SER A 127 17.06 -5.80 1.64
C SER A 127 16.82 -4.73 2.72
N LYS A 128 17.43 -3.57 2.59
CA LYS A 128 17.23 -2.46 3.52
C LYS A 128 15.80 -1.89 3.40
N ASP A 129 15.31 -1.74 2.18
CA ASP A 129 13.91 -1.32 1.93
C ASP A 129 12.93 -2.35 2.50
N THR A 130 13.20 -3.63 2.28
CA THR A 130 12.36 -4.73 2.76
C THR A 130 12.28 -4.73 4.28
N GLN A 131 13.41 -4.53 4.95
CA GLN A 131 13.45 -4.46 6.42
C GLN A 131 12.70 -3.22 6.93
N ALA A 132 12.86 -2.08 6.27
CA ALA A 132 12.14 -0.86 6.64
C ALA A 132 10.63 -1.05 6.49
N PHE A 133 10.19 -1.72 5.43
CA PHE A 133 8.78 -2.05 5.25
C PHE A 133 8.29 -2.97 6.37
N ALA A 134 9.01 -4.04 6.68
CA ALA A 134 8.61 -4.99 7.73
C ALA A 134 8.48 -4.29 9.09
N ASN A 135 9.42 -3.42 9.43
CA ASN A 135 9.40 -2.65 10.68
C ASN A 135 8.20 -1.71 10.75
N GLN A 136 7.93 -1.00 9.66
CA GLN A 136 6.80 -0.06 9.59
C GLN A 136 5.47 -0.80 9.66
N LEU A 137 5.34 -1.91 8.94
CA LEU A 137 4.14 -2.73 8.95
C LEU A 137 3.84 -3.22 10.37
N ASP A 138 4.84 -3.78 11.05
CA ASP A 138 4.69 -4.30 12.41
C ASP A 138 4.23 -3.22 13.37
N ARG A 139 4.85 -2.04 13.30
CA ARG A 139 4.51 -0.89 14.16
C ARG A 139 3.07 -0.43 13.95
N ILE A 140 2.65 -0.27 12.68
CA ILE A 140 1.31 0.24 12.37
C ILE A 140 0.24 -0.78 12.68
N VAL A 141 0.45 -2.05 12.34
CA VAL A 141 -0.50 -3.12 12.62
C VAL A 141 -0.70 -3.30 14.12
N THR A 142 0.38 -3.26 14.90
CA THR A 142 0.29 -3.35 16.36
C THR A 142 -0.55 -2.21 16.92
N ARG A 143 -0.35 -0.99 16.43
CA ARG A 143 -1.12 0.18 16.84
C ARG A 143 -2.61 0.03 16.51
N ILE A 144 -2.93 -0.44 15.30
CA ILE A 144 -4.32 -0.65 14.87
C ILE A 144 -5.01 -1.69 15.75
N ILE A 145 -4.34 -2.81 16.03
CA ILE A 145 -4.89 -3.88 16.88
C ILE A 145 -5.18 -3.35 18.28
N LYS A 146 -4.26 -2.60 18.88
CA LYS A 146 -4.45 -2.02 20.21
C LYS A 146 -5.65 -1.07 20.24
N THR A 147 -5.81 -0.25 19.22
CA THR A 147 -6.93 0.67 19.12
C THR A 147 -8.26 -0.08 19.07
N LYS A 148 -8.34 -1.13 18.26
CA LYS A 148 -9.56 -1.96 18.15
C LYS A 148 -9.89 -2.68 19.46
N ASN A 149 -8.88 -3.12 20.21
CA ASN A 149 -9.09 -3.85 21.46
C ASN A 149 -9.53 -2.95 22.63
N HIS A 150 -9.44 -1.63 22.47
CA HIS A 150 -9.88 -0.66 23.47
C HIS A 150 -11.26 -0.06 23.20
N GLU A 151 -11.87 -0.48 22.10
CA GLU A 151 -13.24 -0.04 21.76
C GLU A 151 -14.31 -0.93 22.42
#